data_44db77c316a832b996bddbdb83410e93
#
_entry.id   44db77c316a832b996bddbdb83410e93
#
_cell.length_a   1.000
_cell.length_b   1.000
_cell.length_c   1.000
_cell.angle_alpha   90.00
_cell.angle_beta   90.00
_cell.angle_gamma   90.00
#
_symmetry.space_group_name_H-M   'P 1'
#
loop_
_entity.id
_entity.type
_entity.pdbx_description
1 polymer ?
#
loop_
_entity_poly.entity_id
_entity_poly.type
_entity_poly.pdbx_seq_one_letter_code
_entity_poly.pdbx_strand_id
1 'polypeptide(L)'
;MSTLKLPVRWYSNTTEYNTLEIEVDQTAFMVVDSDCGSGNTYVEKGIAPALATARKIKMHVIFIHNDFSLVDEPGSIKREIHGTRWGTSKAKDRPPPSRSPHQPNYSPSIQPLPHEPDFPKREWSGFHQTQVDYHLRCYNIKTLIAVGFSQRACLYQTLAGAVEHNYRVIMLRDCTHS
;
A
#
# COMPACT_ATOMS: atom_id res chain seq x y z
N MET A 1 4.82 8.57 -25.51
CA MET A 1 4.53 8.50 -24.06
C MET A 1 3.07 8.88 -23.88
N SER A 2 2.31 8.11 -23.13
CA SER A 2 0.92 8.44 -22.85
C SER A 2 0.84 9.23 -21.55
N THR A 3 0.04 10.31 -21.54
CA THR A 3 -0.18 11.15 -20.37
C THR A 3 -1.58 10.92 -19.81
N LEU A 4 -1.72 11.10 -18.51
CA LEU A 4 -2.97 11.05 -17.78
C LEU A 4 -3.20 12.39 -17.08
N LYS A 5 -4.38 12.98 -17.27
CA LYS A 5 -4.79 14.21 -16.58
C LYS A 5 -5.72 13.86 -15.43
N LEU A 6 -5.33 14.22 -14.22
CA LEU A 6 -6.07 13.96 -13.01
C LEU A 6 -6.52 15.26 -12.34
N PRO A 7 -7.79 15.38 -11.95
CA PRO A 7 -8.20 16.42 -11.01
C PRO A 7 -7.62 16.11 -9.64
N VAL A 8 -6.82 17.00 -9.11
CA VAL A 8 -6.16 16.83 -7.81
C VAL A 8 -6.46 17.98 -6.89
N ARG A 9 -6.51 17.71 -5.59
CA ARG A 9 -6.46 18.72 -4.54
C ARG A 9 -5.11 18.59 -3.84
N TRP A 10 -4.35 19.68 -3.82
CA TRP A 10 -3.08 19.70 -3.12
C TRP A 10 -3.26 19.59 -1.61
N TYR A 11 -2.28 18.98 -0.97
CA TYR A 11 -2.19 18.94 0.50
C TYR A 11 -1.77 20.33 1.02
N SER A 12 -2.73 21.25 0.95
CA SER A 12 -2.62 22.60 1.48
C SER A 12 -3.98 22.97 2.08
N ASN A 13 -4.03 24.07 2.83
CA ASN A 13 -5.27 24.59 3.40
C ASN A 13 -6.25 25.16 2.36
N THR A 14 -5.97 24.97 1.08
CA THR A 14 -6.84 25.43 0.00
C THR A 14 -7.82 24.35 -0.42
N THR A 15 -9.02 24.76 -0.79
CA THR A 15 -10.05 23.90 -1.41
C THR A 15 -9.94 23.86 -2.93
N GLU A 16 -8.88 24.42 -3.47
CA GLU A 16 -8.69 24.53 -4.91
C GLU A 16 -8.35 23.19 -5.53
N TYR A 17 -9.04 22.89 -6.63
CA TYR A 17 -8.75 21.76 -7.48
C TYR A 17 -7.91 22.23 -8.67
N ASN A 18 -6.84 21.48 -8.94
CA ASN A 18 -5.99 21.67 -10.09
C ASN A 18 -5.99 20.43 -10.96
N THR A 19 -5.53 20.56 -12.19
CA THR A 19 -5.27 19.40 -13.05
C THR A 19 -3.79 19.08 -13.02
N LEU A 20 -3.47 17.85 -12.64
CA LEU A 20 -2.12 17.32 -12.70
C LEU A 20 -1.99 16.41 -13.92
N GLU A 21 -0.99 16.67 -14.74
CA GLU A 21 -0.61 15.81 -15.86
C GLU A 21 0.58 14.93 -15.43
N ILE A 22 0.46 13.62 -15.65
CA ILE A 22 1.47 12.62 -15.29
C ILE A 22 1.77 11.69 -16.47
N GLU A 23 3.02 11.25 -16.57
CA GLU A 23 3.45 10.24 -17.53
C GLU A 23 3.07 8.85 -17.04
N VAL A 24 2.32 8.08 -17.81
CA VAL A 24 1.83 6.75 -17.41
C VAL A 24 2.98 5.77 -17.20
N ASP A 25 4.00 5.81 -18.04
CA ASP A 25 5.19 4.94 -17.98
C ASP A 25 6.17 5.30 -16.83
N GLN A 26 6.00 6.47 -16.20
CA GLN A 26 6.73 6.87 -14.99
C GLN A 26 5.85 6.86 -13.74
N THR A 27 4.68 6.23 -13.83
CA THR A 27 3.71 6.18 -12.73
C THR A 27 3.42 4.73 -12.36
N ALA A 28 3.45 4.44 -11.06
CA ALA A 28 3.00 3.15 -10.54
C ALA A 28 1.67 3.30 -9.78
N PHE A 29 0.80 2.31 -9.96
CA PHE A 29 -0.40 2.10 -9.15
C PHE A 29 -0.06 1.17 -8.00
N MET A 30 -0.16 1.67 -6.77
CA MET A 30 0.30 0.99 -5.57
C MET A 30 -0.88 0.61 -4.67
N VAL A 31 -1.07 -0.67 -4.45
CA VAL A 31 -2.12 -1.24 -3.59
C VAL A 31 -1.51 -1.63 -2.25
N VAL A 32 -1.95 -0.98 -1.16
CA VAL A 32 -1.38 -1.15 0.18
C VAL A 32 -2.37 -1.84 1.10
N ASP A 33 -1.97 -2.95 1.73
CA ASP A 33 -2.70 -3.69 2.78
C ASP A 33 -4.18 -3.91 2.45
N SER A 34 -4.47 -4.36 1.23
CA SER A 34 -5.83 -4.62 0.75
C SER A 34 -6.18 -6.11 0.76
N ASP A 35 -5.40 -6.93 1.46
CA ASP A 35 -5.54 -8.38 1.61
C ASP A 35 -6.59 -8.80 2.67
N CYS A 36 -7.71 -8.11 2.68
CA CYS A 36 -8.82 -8.31 3.63
C CYS A 36 -9.89 -9.30 3.16
N GLY A 37 -9.63 -10.06 2.11
CA GLY A 37 -10.57 -11.02 1.53
C GLY A 37 -11.69 -10.37 0.72
N SER A 38 -12.69 -11.18 0.37
CA SER A 38 -13.84 -10.75 -0.41
C SER A 38 -14.87 -9.97 0.43
N GLY A 39 -15.66 -9.13 -0.23
CA GLY A 39 -16.82 -8.45 0.38
C GLY A 39 -16.52 -7.09 1.02
N ASN A 40 -15.28 -6.64 1.01
CA ASN A 40 -14.95 -5.30 1.45
C ASN A 40 -15.43 -4.28 0.41
N THR A 41 -16.37 -3.41 0.80
CA THR A 41 -17.00 -2.44 -0.10
C THR A 41 -16.00 -1.46 -0.72
N TYR A 42 -14.97 -1.03 0.02
CA TYR A 42 -13.92 -0.14 -0.51
C TYR A 42 -13.04 -0.85 -1.51
N VAL A 43 -12.80 -2.16 -1.32
CA VAL A 43 -12.08 -2.98 -2.31
C VAL A 43 -12.93 -3.11 -3.57
N GLU A 44 -14.16 -3.58 -3.44
CA GLU A 44 -15.00 -3.94 -4.59
C GLU A 44 -15.48 -2.72 -5.39
N LYS A 45 -15.84 -1.62 -4.72
CA LYS A 45 -16.39 -0.42 -5.39
C LYS A 45 -15.37 0.68 -5.66
N GLY A 46 -14.24 0.66 -4.96
CA GLY A 46 -13.18 1.67 -5.09
C GLY A 46 -11.93 1.11 -5.77
N ILE A 47 -11.22 0.22 -5.07
CA ILE A 47 -9.90 -0.25 -5.53
C ILE A 47 -10.00 -1.06 -6.81
N ALA A 48 -10.94 -2.01 -6.92
CA ALA A 48 -11.04 -2.91 -8.07
C ALA A 48 -11.27 -2.16 -9.40
N PRO A 49 -12.20 -1.22 -9.54
CA PRO A 49 -12.37 -0.47 -10.79
C PRO A 49 -11.17 0.44 -11.09
N ALA A 50 -10.54 1.03 -10.08
CA ALA A 50 -9.34 1.85 -10.26
C ALA A 50 -8.16 1.00 -10.74
N LEU A 51 -7.93 -0.16 -10.12
CA LEU A 51 -6.90 -1.12 -10.54
C LEU A 51 -7.14 -1.65 -11.96
N ALA A 52 -8.38 -1.98 -12.28
CA ALA A 52 -8.75 -2.41 -13.64
C ALA A 52 -8.43 -1.32 -14.68
N THR A 53 -8.65 -0.05 -14.32
CA THR A 53 -8.30 1.08 -15.18
C THR A 53 -6.79 1.23 -15.33
N ALA A 54 -6.02 1.13 -14.24
CA ALA A 54 -4.56 1.17 -14.26
C ALA A 54 -3.98 0.07 -15.15
N ARG A 55 -4.49 -1.16 -15.03
CA ARG A 55 -4.10 -2.30 -15.87
C ARG A 55 -4.44 -2.07 -17.36
N LYS A 56 -5.64 -1.54 -17.64
CA LYS A 56 -6.08 -1.24 -19.02
C LYS A 56 -5.16 -0.26 -19.73
N ILE A 57 -4.65 0.75 -19.02
CA ILE A 57 -3.71 1.73 -19.58
C ILE A 57 -2.24 1.30 -19.44
N LYS A 58 -1.99 0.06 -19.01
CA LYS A 58 -0.66 -0.54 -18.83
C LYS A 58 0.24 0.22 -17.86
N MET A 59 -0.35 0.82 -16.84
CA MET A 59 0.40 1.41 -15.74
C MET A 59 1.14 0.32 -14.95
N HIS A 60 2.32 0.63 -14.43
CA HIS A 60 3.04 -0.28 -13.56
C HIS A 60 2.25 -0.50 -12.26
N VAL A 61 1.97 -1.75 -11.90
CA VAL A 61 1.18 -2.09 -10.71
C VAL A 61 2.05 -2.82 -9.71
N ILE A 62 1.99 -2.42 -8.46
CA ILE A 62 2.63 -3.10 -7.33
C ILE A 62 1.67 -3.28 -6.16
N PHE A 63 1.90 -4.32 -5.38
CA PHE A 63 1.20 -4.60 -4.14
C PHE A 63 2.15 -4.55 -2.95
N ILE A 64 1.62 -4.21 -1.80
CA ILE A 64 2.33 -4.21 -0.52
C ILE A 64 1.40 -4.79 0.53
N HIS A 65 1.86 -5.79 1.28
CA HIS A 65 1.08 -6.41 2.35
C HIS A 65 1.88 -6.53 3.64
N ASN A 66 1.18 -6.66 4.77
CA ASN A 66 1.82 -6.91 6.05
C ASN A 66 2.28 -8.37 6.15
N ASP A 67 3.53 -8.59 6.48
CA ASP A 67 4.01 -9.90 6.94
C ASP A 67 4.46 -9.81 8.40
N PHE A 68 3.54 -10.07 9.31
CA PHE A 68 3.80 -10.01 10.75
C PHE A 68 4.74 -11.13 11.23
N SER A 69 4.96 -12.19 10.45
CA SER A 69 5.94 -13.22 10.77
C SER A 69 7.36 -12.65 10.83
N LEU A 70 7.61 -11.53 10.10
CA LEU A 70 8.91 -10.87 10.04
C LEU A 70 9.22 -10.00 11.29
N VAL A 71 8.25 -9.72 12.16
CA VAL A 71 8.42 -8.85 13.34
C VAL A 71 8.16 -9.55 14.66
N ASP A 72 7.69 -10.76 14.62
CA ASP A 72 7.26 -11.47 15.83
C ASP A 72 8.39 -12.29 16.47
N GLU A 73 9.58 -11.70 16.53
CA GLU A 73 10.74 -12.30 17.19
C GLU A 73 10.59 -12.28 18.71
N PRO A 74 11.00 -13.34 19.42
CA PRO A 74 11.08 -13.35 20.88
C PRO A 74 11.94 -12.18 21.39
N GLY A 75 11.39 -11.38 22.31
CA GLY A 75 12.06 -10.19 22.85
C GLY A 75 11.88 -8.91 22.02
N SER A 76 11.10 -8.95 20.95
CA SER A 76 10.75 -7.74 20.21
C SER A 76 9.88 -6.81 21.08
N ILE A 77 10.31 -5.55 21.23
CA ILE A 77 9.53 -4.49 21.89
C ILE A 77 8.18 -4.28 21.19
N LYS A 78 8.15 -4.44 19.88
CA LYS A 78 6.89 -4.36 19.10
C LYS A 78 5.90 -5.43 19.49
N ARG A 79 6.36 -6.65 19.72
CA ARG A 79 5.52 -7.74 20.21
C ARG A 79 4.92 -7.41 21.57
N GLU A 80 5.69 -6.81 22.45
CA GLU A 80 5.24 -6.35 23.76
C GLU A 80 4.18 -5.22 23.60
N ILE A 81 4.48 -4.20 22.81
CA ILE A 81 3.59 -3.05 22.59
C ILE A 81 2.30 -3.46 21.86
N HIS A 82 2.38 -4.28 20.82
CA HIS A 82 1.20 -4.77 20.12
C HIS A 82 0.31 -5.61 21.01
N GLY A 83 0.88 -6.42 21.90
CA GLY A 83 0.13 -7.16 22.89
C GLY A 83 -0.70 -6.27 23.82
N THR A 84 -0.15 -5.15 24.25
CA THR A 84 -0.83 -4.19 25.13
C THR A 84 -1.79 -3.27 24.38
N ARG A 85 -1.42 -2.77 23.21
CA ARG A 85 -2.20 -1.80 22.42
C ARG A 85 -3.51 -2.38 21.86
N TRP A 86 -3.52 -3.65 21.50
CA TRP A 86 -4.70 -4.31 20.95
C TRP A 86 -5.55 -5.03 22.00
N GLY A 87 -5.34 -4.72 23.30
CA GLY A 87 -6.14 -5.25 24.40
C GLY A 87 -5.96 -6.75 24.65
N THR A 88 -4.99 -7.36 23.98
CA THR A 88 -4.62 -8.74 24.27
C THR A 88 -3.61 -8.75 25.42
N SER A 89 -4.08 -8.79 26.64
CA SER A 89 -3.26 -9.06 27.85
C SER A 89 -2.47 -10.38 27.77
N LYS A 90 -2.54 -11.06 26.66
CA LYS A 90 -2.01 -12.39 26.36
C LYS A 90 -0.88 -12.39 25.33
N ALA A 91 -0.14 -11.27 25.17
CA ALA A 91 1.06 -11.29 24.32
C ALA A 91 2.08 -12.33 24.81
N LYS A 92 2.07 -12.63 26.12
CA LYS A 92 2.90 -13.68 26.74
C LYS A 92 2.43 -15.09 26.37
N ASP A 93 1.16 -15.27 26.03
CA ASP A 93 0.53 -16.58 25.78
C ASP A 93 0.34 -16.85 24.27
N ARG A 94 0.76 -15.93 23.40
CA ARG A 94 0.74 -16.20 21.96
C ARG A 94 1.72 -17.32 21.64
N PRO A 95 1.30 -18.34 20.88
CA PRO A 95 2.24 -19.30 20.35
C PRO A 95 3.36 -18.54 19.60
N PRO A 96 4.57 -19.09 19.58
CA PRO A 96 5.63 -18.51 18.78
C PRO A 96 5.11 -18.30 17.36
N PRO A 97 5.54 -17.21 16.68
CA PRO A 97 5.06 -16.90 15.35
C PRO A 97 5.25 -18.11 14.45
N SER A 98 4.25 -18.37 13.63
CA SER A 98 4.46 -19.26 12.50
C SER A 98 5.60 -18.66 11.67
N ARG A 99 6.69 -19.40 11.52
CA ARG A 99 7.79 -19.01 10.63
C ARG A 99 7.39 -19.12 9.14
N SER A 100 6.15 -19.51 8.88
CA SER A 100 5.61 -19.51 7.52
C SER A 100 5.32 -18.08 7.10
N PRO A 101 5.80 -17.64 5.93
CA PRO A 101 5.47 -16.33 5.39
C PRO A 101 3.95 -16.14 5.34
N HIS A 102 3.50 -14.94 5.66
CA HIS A 102 2.09 -14.58 5.50
C HIS A 102 1.68 -14.74 4.04
N GLN A 103 0.55 -15.38 3.82
CA GLN A 103 -0.06 -15.47 2.50
C GLN A 103 -1.21 -14.46 2.44
N PRO A 104 -1.05 -13.37 1.66
CA PRO A 104 -2.09 -12.35 1.58
C PRO A 104 -3.37 -12.91 0.97
N ASN A 105 -4.51 -12.55 1.56
CA ASN A 105 -5.83 -13.00 1.12
C ASN A 105 -6.54 -11.88 0.34
N TYR A 106 -6.14 -11.68 -0.89
CA TYR A 106 -6.77 -10.69 -1.77
C TYR A 106 -8.15 -11.16 -2.25
N SER A 107 -9.08 -10.20 -2.42
CA SER A 107 -10.31 -10.46 -3.17
C SER A 107 -9.97 -10.85 -4.61
N PRO A 108 -10.74 -11.77 -5.25
CA PRO A 108 -10.55 -12.12 -6.66
C PRO A 108 -10.56 -10.91 -7.60
N SER A 109 -11.28 -9.84 -7.25
CA SER A 109 -11.38 -8.60 -8.03
C SER A 109 -10.08 -7.80 -8.09
N ILE A 110 -9.17 -8.00 -7.13
CA ILE A 110 -7.88 -7.28 -7.01
C ILE A 110 -6.68 -8.22 -6.92
N GLN A 111 -6.87 -9.49 -7.24
CA GLN A 111 -5.77 -10.47 -7.20
C GLN A 111 -4.57 -9.99 -8.02
N PRO A 112 -3.34 -9.99 -7.45
CA PRO A 112 -2.13 -9.66 -8.21
C PRO A 112 -1.95 -10.60 -9.42
N LEU A 113 -1.55 -10.02 -10.55
CA LEU A 113 -1.18 -10.80 -11.74
C LEU A 113 0.26 -11.32 -11.61
N PRO A 114 0.66 -12.38 -12.34
CA PRO A 114 1.99 -12.99 -12.20
C PRO A 114 3.18 -12.04 -12.42
N HIS A 115 2.97 -10.93 -13.12
CA HIS A 115 4.00 -9.91 -13.37
C HIS A 115 3.90 -8.69 -12.46
N GLU A 116 2.91 -8.66 -11.57
CA GLU A 116 2.71 -7.58 -10.59
C GLU A 116 3.34 -8.01 -9.26
N PRO A 117 4.44 -7.37 -8.84
CA PRO A 117 5.11 -7.75 -7.61
C PRO A 117 4.28 -7.40 -6.38
N ASP A 118 4.36 -8.27 -5.39
CA ASP A 118 3.74 -8.10 -4.09
C ASP A 118 4.83 -8.14 -3.00
N PHE A 119 5.02 -7.02 -2.32
CA PHE A 119 6.11 -6.80 -1.37
C PHE A 119 5.63 -6.99 0.07
N PRO A 120 6.22 -7.95 0.81
CA PRO A 120 5.98 -8.06 2.23
C PRO A 120 6.65 -6.91 2.99
N LYS A 121 5.95 -6.32 3.94
CA LYS A 121 6.50 -5.34 4.87
C LYS A 121 6.30 -5.76 6.32
N ARG A 122 7.29 -5.45 7.16
CA ARG A 122 7.24 -5.71 8.60
C ARG A 122 6.85 -4.49 9.42
N GLU A 123 6.83 -3.33 8.78
CA GLU A 123 6.56 -2.05 9.40
C GLU A 123 5.33 -1.41 8.77
N TRP A 124 4.92 -0.28 9.30
CA TRP A 124 3.77 0.45 8.75
C TRP A 124 4.04 1.01 7.36
N SER A 125 5.28 1.48 7.12
CA SER A 125 5.70 1.98 5.81
C SER A 125 6.15 0.85 4.89
N GLY A 126 5.62 0.84 3.66
CA GLY A 126 6.09 -0.03 2.59
C GLY A 126 7.50 0.30 2.10
N PHE A 127 8.05 1.46 2.48
CA PHE A 127 9.42 1.85 2.12
C PHE A 127 10.46 1.47 3.18
N HIS A 128 10.03 1.08 4.39
CA HIS A 128 10.96 0.77 5.46
C HIS A 128 11.51 -0.64 5.33
N GLN A 129 12.80 -0.77 5.01
CA GLN A 129 13.52 -2.05 4.90
C GLN A 129 12.87 -3.05 3.93
N THR A 130 12.31 -2.55 2.83
CA THR A 130 11.73 -3.36 1.75
C THR A 130 12.47 -3.15 0.44
N GLN A 131 12.10 -3.91 -0.59
CA GLN A 131 12.64 -3.75 -1.94
C GLN A 131 11.84 -2.76 -2.81
N VAL A 132 10.81 -2.11 -2.26
CA VAL A 132 9.89 -1.24 -3.01
C VAL A 132 10.62 -0.10 -3.70
N ASP A 133 11.45 0.67 -2.98
CA ASP A 133 12.20 1.79 -3.58
C ASP A 133 13.16 1.32 -4.68
N TYR A 134 13.91 0.26 -4.43
CA TYR A 134 14.80 -0.32 -5.45
C TYR A 134 14.03 -0.71 -6.72
N HIS A 135 12.92 -1.43 -6.55
CA HIS A 135 12.07 -1.86 -7.66
C HIS A 135 11.55 -0.66 -8.47
N LEU A 136 10.96 0.33 -7.81
CA LEU A 136 10.42 1.51 -8.47
C LEU A 136 11.47 2.29 -9.27
N ARG A 137 12.68 2.41 -8.73
CA ARG A 137 13.82 3.05 -9.44
C ARG A 137 14.24 2.27 -10.68
N CYS A 138 14.26 0.94 -10.61
CA CYS A 138 14.57 0.10 -11.78
C CYS A 138 13.59 0.32 -12.94
N TYR A 139 12.35 0.67 -12.65
CA TYR A 139 11.31 0.97 -13.65
C TYR A 139 11.16 2.47 -13.93
N ASN A 140 12.10 3.31 -13.47
CA ASN A 140 12.08 4.77 -13.66
C ASN A 140 10.76 5.42 -13.18
N ILE A 141 10.15 4.87 -12.14
CA ILE A 141 8.91 5.43 -11.57
C ILE A 141 9.24 6.69 -10.77
N LYS A 142 8.41 7.72 -10.94
CA LYS A 142 8.52 9.02 -10.26
C LYS A 142 7.23 9.42 -9.54
N THR A 143 6.11 8.83 -9.94
CA THR A 143 4.79 9.13 -9.39
C THR A 143 4.12 7.85 -8.91
N LEU A 144 3.47 7.92 -7.76
CA LEU A 144 2.71 6.83 -7.18
C LEU A 144 1.25 7.25 -7.03
N ILE A 145 0.35 6.47 -7.62
CA ILE A 145 -1.08 6.54 -7.32
C ILE A 145 -1.36 5.44 -6.31
N ALA A 146 -1.72 5.80 -5.09
CA ALA A 146 -1.85 4.86 -3.98
C ALA A 146 -3.29 4.69 -3.53
N VAL A 147 -3.62 3.44 -3.24
CA VAL A 147 -4.92 2.98 -2.72
C VAL A 147 -4.70 1.98 -1.58
N GLY A 148 -5.73 1.67 -0.82
CA GLY A 148 -5.70 0.64 0.22
C GLY A 148 -5.84 1.17 1.64
N PHE A 149 -5.31 0.43 2.61
CA PHE A 149 -5.63 0.60 4.03
C PHE A 149 -4.37 0.68 4.92
N SER A 150 -4.48 1.21 6.11
CA SER A 150 -5.48 2.16 6.57
C SER A 150 -4.98 3.58 6.28
N GLN A 151 -5.91 4.49 5.96
CA GLN A 151 -5.58 5.88 5.66
C GLN A 151 -4.80 6.58 6.79
N ARG A 152 -4.96 6.16 8.04
CA ARG A 152 -4.30 6.74 9.21
C ARG A 152 -3.08 5.96 9.69
N ALA A 153 -2.75 4.85 9.04
CA ALA A 153 -1.67 3.96 9.47
C ALA A 153 -0.78 3.57 8.27
N CYS A 154 -0.90 2.35 7.78
CA CYS A 154 0.02 1.79 6.78
C CYS A 154 0.04 2.58 5.47
N LEU A 155 -1.13 2.97 4.95
CA LEU A 155 -1.17 3.79 3.74
C LEU A 155 -0.51 5.16 3.98
N TYR A 156 -0.85 5.85 5.08
CA TYR A 156 -0.24 7.14 5.41
C TYR A 156 1.28 7.04 5.57
N GLN A 157 1.76 6.08 6.33
CA GLN A 157 3.20 5.90 6.56
C GLN A 157 3.94 5.52 5.26
N THR A 158 3.29 4.73 4.41
CA THR A 158 3.86 4.39 3.09
C THR A 158 3.96 5.61 2.18
N LEU A 159 2.94 6.48 2.17
CA LEU A 159 2.98 7.72 1.40
C LEU A 159 4.02 8.71 1.95
N ALA A 160 4.15 8.83 3.27
CA ALA A 160 5.18 9.64 3.91
C ALA A 160 6.59 9.13 3.51
N GLY A 161 6.81 7.82 3.61
CA GLY A 161 8.07 7.21 3.17
C GLY A 161 8.33 7.42 1.67
N ALA A 162 7.31 7.37 0.82
CA ALA A 162 7.46 7.65 -0.60
C ALA A 162 7.93 9.10 -0.86
N VAL A 163 7.36 10.08 -0.14
CA VAL A 163 7.79 11.49 -0.24
C VAL A 163 9.24 11.66 0.22
N GLU A 164 9.64 11.00 1.31
CA GLU A 164 11.03 11.01 1.80
C GLU A 164 12.01 10.42 0.77
N HIS A 165 11.56 9.47 -0.07
CA HIS A 165 12.31 8.89 -1.18
C HIS A 165 12.17 9.67 -2.50
N ASN A 166 11.58 10.87 -2.44
CA ASN A 166 11.43 11.80 -3.57
C ASN A 166 10.47 11.33 -4.68
N TYR A 167 9.42 10.59 -4.30
CA TYR A 167 8.30 10.29 -5.20
C TYR A 167 7.19 11.33 -5.07
N ARG A 168 6.54 11.66 -6.19
CA ARG A 168 5.25 12.32 -6.17
C ARG A 168 4.19 11.32 -5.77
N VAL A 169 3.32 11.68 -4.83
CA VAL A 169 2.26 10.78 -4.35
C VAL A 169 0.87 11.35 -4.60
N ILE A 170 -0.04 10.51 -5.04
CA ILE A 170 -1.45 10.80 -5.27
C ILE A 170 -2.25 9.73 -4.56
N MET A 171 -3.09 10.10 -3.61
CA MET A 171 -3.99 9.18 -2.95
C MET A 171 -5.38 9.27 -3.57
N LEU A 172 -5.96 8.14 -3.97
CA LEU A 172 -7.35 8.07 -4.42
C LEU A 172 -8.26 7.97 -3.20
N ARG A 173 -8.95 9.08 -2.89
CA ARG A 173 -9.73 9.22 -1.67
C ARG A 173 -10.82 8.16 -1.51
N ASP A 174 -11.49 7.80 -2.60
CA ASP A 174 -12.61 6.85 -2.59
C ASP A 174 -12.15 5.38 -2.58
N CYS A 175 -10.82 5.15 -2.64
CA CYS A 175 -10.16 3.85 -2.63
C CYS A 175 -9.43 3.57 -1.30
N THR A 176 -9.76 4.30 -0.25
CA THR A 176 -9.14 4.16 1.07
C THR A 176 -10.12 4.47 2.18
N HIS A 177 -9.80 3.95 3.37
CA HIS A 177 -10.58 4.23 4.58
C HIS A 177 -9.75 3.96 5.85
N SER A 178 -10.21 4.45 7.00
CA SER A 178 -9.55 4.30 8.32
C SER A 178 -10.26 3.26 9.15
#